data_08c8a480c252e14c865639dee5d89707
#
_entry.id   08c8a480c252e14c865639dee5d89707
#
_cell.length_a   1.000
_cell.length_b   1.000
_cell.length_c   1.000
_cell.angle_alpha   90.00
_cell.angle_beta   90.00
_cell.angle_gamma   90.00
#
_symmetry.space_group_name_H-M   'P 1'
#
loop_
_entity.id
_entity.type
_entity.pdbx_description
1 polymer ?
#
loop_
_entity_poly.entity_id
_entity_poly.type
_entity_poly.pdbx_seq_one_letter_code
_entity_poly.pdbx_strand_id
1 'polypeptide(L)'
;VGLPDGYNPKKKYPVVYGLHGYGWGIYNLAQDGATDVVWNGYANDVMEEVIMVFPNICANESGQGNGYSQETYDAYDNCVNDIVNCLMPAINKHYSVKTGRLNTAVWGFSMGGREALNAGFKHPDKFGYIGAFCPAPGVLPYSAEKGIFTEDTFTLPDAYKENTLVMIVKGKNDTMVGNNPILYHKAL
;
A
#
# COMPACT_ATOMS: atom_id res chain seq x y z
N VAL A 1 -14.37 -2.79 1.62
CA VAL A 1 -14.36 -1.33 1.86
C VAL A 1 -14.88 -1.07 3.26
N GLY A 2 -14.12 -0.32 4.06
CA GLY A 2 -14.53 0.20 5.37
C GLY A 2 -14.93 1.67 5.24
N LEU A 3 -16.10 2.01 5.71
CA LEU A 3 -16.61 3.38 5.73
C LEU A 3 -16.56 3.91 7.17
N PRO A 4 -16.32 5.20 7.39
CA PRO A 4 -16.39 5.78 8.75
C PRO A 4 -17.82 5.70 9.29
N ASP A 5 -17.94 5.62 10.61
CA ASP A 5 -19.24 5.68 11.28
C ASP A 5 -19.98 6.96 10.91
N GLY A 6 -21.26 6.83 10.55
CA GLY A 6 -22.03 7.96 10.08
C GLY A 6 -21.65 8.48 8.69
N TYR A 7 -21.05 7.63 7.82
CA TYR A 7 -20.73 7.98 6.45
C TYR A 7 -21.86 8.75 5.77
N ASN A 8 -21.51 9.92 5.22
CA ASN A 8 -22.44 10.80 4.54
C ASN A 8 -22.05 10.96 3.07
N PRO A 9 -22.85 10.51 2.10
CA PRO A 9 -22.52 10.61 0.68
C PRO A 9 -22.42 12.05 0.15
N LYS A 10 -22.84 13.06 0.93
CA LYS A 10 -22.67 14.47 0.60
C LYS A 10 -21.35 15.06 1.07
N LYS A 11 -20.63 14.40 1.97
CA LYS A 11 -19.28 14.75 2.43
C LYS A 11 -18.26 14.01 1.56
N LYS A 12 -17.08 14.60 1.35
CA LYS A 12 -15.96 13.97 0.63
C LYS A 12 -14.92 13.45 1.61
N TYR A 13 -14.41 12.23 1.37
CA TYR A 13 -13.48 11.53 2.25
C TYR A 13 -12.17 11.18 1.53
N PRO A 14 -11.01 11.38 2.15
CA PRO A 14 -9.76 10.78 1.69
C PRO A 14 -9.87 9.26 1.64
N VAL A 15 -9.03 8.63 0.84
CA VAL A 15 -9.02 7.16 0.68
C VAL A 15 -7.68 6.58 1.08
N VAL A 16 -7.72 5.49 1.83
CA VAL A 16 -6.55 4.76 2.29
C VAL A 16 -6.63 3.32 1.79
N TYR A 17 -5.70 2.93 0.93
CA TYR A 17 -5.56 1.57 0.41
C TYR A 17 -4.62 0.78 1.29
N GLY A 18 -5.11 -0.29 1.93
CA GLY A 18 -4.35 -1.19 2.80
C GLY A 18 -4.08 -2.53 2.11
N LEU A 19 -2.79 -2.86 1.92
CA LEU A 19 -2.32 -4.02 1.17
C LEU A 19 -1.86 -5.12 2.12
N HIS A 20 -2.45 -6.31 2.02
CA HIS A 20 -2.20 -7.44 2.92
C HIS A 20 -0.85 -8.13 2.67
N GLY A 21 -0.41 -8.99 3.59
CA GLY A 21 0.79 -9.80 3.46
C GLY A 21 0.63 -10.97 2.49
N TYR A 22 1.75 -11.66 2.21
CA TYR A 22 1.74 -12.87 1.39
C TYR A 22 0.78 -13.93 1.95
N GLY A 23 -0.01 -14.55 1.08
CA GLY A 23 -0.96 -15.60 1.45
C GLY A 23 -2.18 -15.13 2.26
N TRP A 24 -2.28 -13.84 2.53
CA TRP A 24 -3.45 -13.24 3.17
C TRP A 24 -4.50 -12.83 2.13
N GLY A 25 -5.62 -12.30 2.60
CA GLY A 25 -6.71 -11.82 1.75
C GLY A 25 -7.34 -10.54 2.31
N ILE A 26 -8.45 -10.16 1.73
CA ILE A 26 -9.13 -8.87 1.95
C ILE A 26 -9.58 -8.58 3.40
N TYR A 27 -9.67 -9.61 4.25
CA TYR A 27 -10.17 -9.45 5.63
C TYR A 27 -9.06 -9.34 6.67
N ASN A 28 -7.84 -9.83 6.36
CA ASN A 28 -6.80 -9.98 7.38
C ASN A 28 -6.41 -8.67 8.05
N LEU A 29 -6.14 -7.60 7.29
CA LEU A 29 -5.77 -6.31 7.89
C LEU A 29 -6.88 -5.74 8.78
N ALA A 30 -8.14 -5.90 8.39
CA ALA A 30 -9.26 -5.44 9.20
C ALA A 30 -9.41 -6.30 10.47
N GLN A 31 -9.29 -7.63 10.37
CA GLN A 31 -9.32 -8.55 11.52
C GLN A 31 -8.16 -8.33 12.48
N ASP A 32 -6.99 -7.90 11.98
CA ASP A 32 -5.82 -7.56 12.78
C ASP A 32 -5.88 -6.14 13.38
N GLY A 33 -7.03 -5.46 13.28
CA GLY A 33 -7.33 -4.21 13.96
C GLY A 33 -6.95 -2.94 13.19
N ALA A 34 -6.63 -3.02 11.91
CA ALA A 34 -6.32 -1.82 11.11
C ALA A 34 -7.50 -0.83 11.08
N THR A 35 -8.72 -1.33 10.99
CA THR A 35 -9.94 -0.52 11.07
C THR A 35 -10.12 0.11 12.43
N ASP A 36 -9.85 -0.64 13.51
CA ASP A 36 -10.01 -0.17 14.90
C ASP A 36 -9.04 0.97 15.20
N VAL A 37 -7.80 0.89 14.71
CA VAL A 37 -6.80 1.96 14.85
C VAL A 37 -7.30 3.25 14.19
N VAL A 38 -7.83 3.17 12.98
CA VAL A 38 -8.34 4.34 12.25
C VAL A 38 -9.59 4.91 12.93
N TRP A 39 -10.56 4.07 13.29
CA TRP A 39 -11.79 4.54 13.95
C TRP A 39 -11.53 5.09 15.35
N ASN A 40 -10.65 4.48 16.14
CA ASN A 40 -10.23 5.03 17.42
C ASN A 40 -9.47 6.34 17.25
N GLY A 41 -8.62 6.46 16.23
CA GLY A 41 -7.92 7.70 15.89
C GLY A 41 -8.90 8.82 15.55
N TYR A 42 -9.91 8.53 14.77
CA TYR A 42 -11.00 9.47 14.46
C TYR A 42 -11.82 9.82 15.71
N ALA A 43 -12.25 8.85 16.51
CA ALA A 43 -13.05 9.08 17.70
C ALA A 43 -12.32 9.92 18.79
N ASN A 44 -10.98 9.97 18.73
CA ASN A 44 -10.14 10.77 19.63
C ASN A 44 -9.58 12.05 18.97
N ASP A 45 -10.15 12.50 17.85
CA ASP A 45 -9.77 13.71 17.12
C ASP A 45 -8.27 13.78 16.70
N VAL A 46 -7.60 12.62 16.52
CA VAL A 46 -6.21 12.56 16.03
C VAL A 46 -6.10 12.22 14.55
N MET A 47 -7.22 11.88 13.92
CA MET A 47 -7.31 11.58 12.49
C MET A 47 -8.60 12.15 11.90
N GLU A 48 -8.59 12.47 10.60
CA GLU A 48 -9.83 12.74 9.87
C GLU A 48 -10.50 11.42 9.44
N GLU A 49 -11.80 11.48 9.16
CA GLU A 49 -12.57 10.35 8.63
C GLU A 49 -12.07 9.97 7.24
N VAL A 50 -11.81 8.70 7.02
CA VAL A 50 -11.31 8.17 5.75
C VAL A 50 -12.13 6.97 5.27
N ILE A 51 -12.13 6.73 3.97
CA ILE A 51 -12.59 5.46 3.39
C ILE A 51 -11.39 4.51 3.35
N MET A 52 -11.52 3.33 3.94
CA MET A 52 -10.49 2.28 3.89
C MET A 52 -10.83 1.25 2.82
N VAL A 53 -9.87 0.90 1.99
CA VAL A 53 -10.01 -0.09 0.93
C VAL A 53 -8.96 -1.17 1.10
N PHE A 54 -9.40 -2.42 1.24
CA PHE A 54 -8.52 -3.59 1.40
C PHE A 54 -8.70 -4.51 0.18
N PRO A 55 -7.91 -4.34 -0.90
CA PRO A 55 -7.97 -5.23 -2.06
C PRO A 55 -7.30 -6.57 -1.76
N ASN A 56 -7.64 -7.59 -2.55
CA ASN A 56 -6.75 -8.73 -2.71
C ASN A 56 -5.61 -8.30 -3.64
N ILE A 57 -4.37 -8.39 -3.15
CA ILE A 57 -3.20 -7.97 -3.92
C ILE A 57 -2.54 -9.09 -4.72
N CYS A 58 -3.05 -10.32 -4.68
CA CYS A 58 -2.62 -11.37 -5.59
C CYS A 58 -3.48 -11.33 -6.87
N ALA A 59 -3.07 -10.51 -7.83
CA ALA A 59 -3.83 -10.18 -9.04
C ALA A 59 -3.64 -11.25 -10.14
N ASN A 60 -4.08 -12.47 -9.87
CA ASN A 60 -4.25 -13.56 -10.82
C ASN A 60 -5.68 -14.12 -10.75
N GLU A 61 -6.03 -15.05 -11.63
CA GLU A 61 -7.39 -15.62 -11.69
C GLU A 61 -7.84 -16.29 -10.39
N SER A 62 -6.92 -16.91 -9.64
CA SER A 62 -7.24 -17.58 -8.37
C SER A 62 -7.32 -16.62 -7.17
N GLY A 63 -6.73 -15.43 -7.28
CA GLY A 63 -6.54 -14.52 -6.16
C GLY A 63 -5.62 -15.06 -5.06
N GLN A 64 -4.81 -16.10 -5.35
CA GLN A 64 -3.93 -16.77 -4.40
C GLN A 64 -2.53 -16.98 -4.96
N GLY A 65 -1.53 -16.80 -4.12
CA GLY A 65 -0.15 -17.16 -4.45
C GLY A 65 0.08 -18.67 -4.37
N ASN A 66 0.82 -19.22 -5.33
CA ASN A 66 1.20 -20.63 -5.36
C ASN A 66 2.71 -20.77 -5.10
N GLY A 67 3.10 -20.86 -3.85
CA GLY A 67 4.51 -20.91 -3.45
C GLY A 67 5.28 -19.62 -3.82
N TYR A 68 6.59 -19.64 -3.62
CA TYR A 68 7.49 -18.53 -3.96
C TYR A 68 8.00 -18.68 -5.40
N SER A 69 7.10 -18.62 -6.39
CA SER A 69 7.41 -18.69 -7.82
C SER A 69 7.42 -17.29 -8.45
N GLN A 70 8.09 -17.15 -9.60
CA GLN A 70 8.07 -15.89 -10.36
C GLN A 70 6.63 -15.50 -10.74
N GLU A 71 5.82 -16.47 -11.15
CA GLU A 71 4.39 -16.23 -11.45
C GLU A 71 3.63 -15.62 -10.27
N THR A 72 3.93 -16.09 -9.04
CA THR A 72 3.33 -15.53 -7.83
C THR A 72 3.80 -14.09 -7.59
N TYR A 73 5.09 -13.80 -7.74
CA TYR A 73 5.60 -12.43 -7.62
C TYR A 73 5.02 -11.51 -8.68
N ASP A 74 4.93 -11.97 -9.93
CA ASP A 74 4.32 -11.20 -11.03
C ASP A 74 2.84 -10.89 -10.74
N ALA A 75 2.11 -11.84 -10.11
CA ALA A 75 0.73 -11.61 -9.69
C ALA A 75 0.62 -10.53 -8.60
N TYR A 76 1.55 -10.50 -7.64
CA TYR A 76 1.62 -9.43 -6.64
C TYR A 76 2.00 -8.10 -7.29
N ASP A 77 3.03 -8.06 -8.13
CA ASP A 77 3.46 -6.84 -8.83
C ASP A 77 2.35 -6.24 -9.71
N ASN A 78 1.52 -7.10 -10.32
CA ASN A 78 0.40 -6.68 -11.15
C ASN A 78 -0.75 -6.04 -10.35
N CYS A 79 -0.80 -6.19 -9.03
CA CYS A 79 -1.83 -5.55 -8.20
C CYS A 79 -1.84 -4.03 -8.34
N VAL A 80 -0.69 -3.43 -8.63
CA VAL A 80 -0.57 -1.98 -8.84
C VAL A 80 -1.39 -1.53 -10.05
N ASN A 81 -1.35 -2.30 -11.15
CA ASN A 81 -2.16 -2.03 -12.33
C ASN A 81 -3.66 -2.17 -12.03
N ASP A 82 -4.05 -3.20 -11.28
CA ASP A 82 -5.43 -3.41 -10.87
C ASP A 82 -5.94 -2.29 -9.96
N ILE A 83 -5.13 -1.90 -8.95
CA ILE A 83 -5.47 -0.80 -8.05
C ILE A 83 -5.68 0.51 -8.84
N VAL A 84 -4.74 0.87 -9.69
CA VAL A 84 -4.74 2.18 -10.37
C VAL A 84 -5.79 2.24 -11.48
N ASN A 85 -5.90 1.17 -12.29
CA ASN A 85 -6.71 1.19 -13.51
C ASN A 85 -8.13 0.67 -13.31
N CYS A 86 -8.39 -0.14 -12.27
CA CYS A 86 -9.69 -0.75 -12.03
C CYS A 86 -10.30 -0.29 -10.69
N LEU A 87 -9.59 -0.51 -9.60
CA LEU A 87 -10.14 -0.31 -8.25
C LEU A 87 -10.34 1.18 -7.91
N MET A 88 -9.33 2.03 -8.13
CA MET A 88 -9.46 3.48 -7.86
C MET A 88 -10.60 4.13 -8.65
N PRO A 89 -10.78 3.88 -9.96
CA PRO A 89 -11.94 4.36 -10.70
C PRO A 89 -13.27 3.85 -10.13
N ALA A 90 -13.34 2.57 -9.73
CA ALA A 90 -14.55 2.00 -9.14
C ALA A 90 -14.88 2.65 -7.78
N ILE A 91 -13.89 2.82 -6.90
CA ILE A 91 -14.07 3.50 -5.61
C ILE A 91 -14.54 4.95 -5.82
N ASN A 92 -13.93 5.68 -6.74
CA ASN A 92 -14.30 7.05 -7.05
C ASN A 92 -15.74 7.16 -7.61
N LYS A 93 -16.22 6.14 -8.32
CA LYS A 93 -17.55 6.08 -8.88
C LYS A 93 -18.62 5.77 -7.83
N HIS A 94 -18.32 4.87 -6.89
CA HIS A 94 -19.31 4.33 -5.97
C HIS A 94 -19.36 5.00 -4.61
N TYR A 95 -18.30 5.74 -4.23
CA TYR A 95 -18.17 6.38 -2.94
C TYR A 95 -17.88 7.88 -3.06
N SER A 96 -18.13 8.62 -2.01
CA SER A 96 -17.91 10.07 -1.96
C SER A 96 -16.47 10.42 -1.66
N VAL A 97 -15.59 10.25 -2.65
CA VAL A 97 -14.14 10.41 -2.53
C VAL A 97 -13.71 11.86 -2.68
N LYS A 98 -12.80 12.30 -1.82
CA LYS A 98 -11.98 13.49 -1.98
C LYS A 98 -10.78 13.11 -2.84
N THR A 99 -10.85 13.46 -4.13
CA THR A 99 -9.85 13.05 -5.13
C THR A 99 -8.53 13.81 -5.01
N GLY A 100 -7.49 13.29 -5.67
CA GLY A 100 -6.15 13.87 -5.73
C GLY A 100 -5.16 13.18 -4.78
N ARG A 101 -3.90 13.21 -5.19
CA ARG A 101 -2.82 12.48 -4.50
C ARG A 101 -2.66 12.80 -3.01
N LEU A 102 -2.88 14.07 -2.63
CA LEU A 102 -2.79 14.52 -1.22
C LEU A 102 -4.00 14.10 -0.36
N ASN A 103 -4.96 13.40 -0.96
CA ASN A 103 -6.10 12.79 -0.27
C ASN A 103 -6.10 11.26 -0.45
N THR A 104 -4.99 10.69 -0.92
CA THR A 104 -4.89 9.26 -1.22
C THR A 104 -3.62 8.69 -0.61
N ALA A 105 -3.79 7.69 0.23
CA ALA A 105 -2.70 6.93 0.84
C ALA A 105 -2.70 5.48 0.32
N VAL A 106 -1.50 4.90 0.24
CA VAL A 106 -1.29 3.47 0.10
C VAL A 106 -0.34 2.99 1.19
N TRP A 107 -0.69 1.92 1.86
CA TRP A 107 0.17 1.29 2.85
C TRP A 107 0.02 -0.22 2.80
N GLY A 108 0.96 -0.94 3.39
CA GLY A 108 0.82 -2.37 3.46
C GLY A 108 1.84 -3.03 4.38
N PHE A 109 1.59 -4.30 4.65
CA PHE A 109 2.41 -5.15 5.52
C PHE A 109 3.09 -6.25 4.72
N SER A 110 4.39 -6.50 4.96
CA SER A 110 5.17 -7.56 4.32
C SER A 110 5.13 -7.45 2.78
N MET A 111 4.54 -8.41 2.06
CA MET A 111 4.33 -8.32 0.62
C MET A 111 3.52 -7.06 0.25
N GLY A 112 2.48 -6.73 1.00
CA GLY A 112 1.73 -5.48 0.81
C GLY A 112 2.56 -4.23 1.03
N GLY A 113 3.55 -4.26 1.94
CA GLY A 113 4.51 -3.18 2.13
C GLY A 113 5.44 -2.99 0.91
N ARG A 114 5.87 -4.11 0.30
CA ARG A 114 6.60 -4.10 -0.98
C ARG A 114 5.76 -3.49 -2.09
N GLU A 115 4.49 -3.88 -2.19
CA GLU A 115 3.59 -3.37 -3.23
C GLU A 115 3.13 -1.92 -2.95
N ALA A 116 3.09 -1.48 -1.70
CA ALA A 116 2.85 -0.07 -1.38
C ALA A 116 3.99 0.83 -1.89
N LEU A 117 5.25 0.39 -1.74
CA LEU A 117 6.39 1.08 -2.35
C LEU A 117 6.33 1.02 -3.89
N ASN A 118 5.99 -0.15 -4.45
CA ASN A 118 5.78 -0.32 -5.89
C ASN A 118 4.75 0.69 -6.44
N ALA A 119 3.56 0.72 -5.84
CA ALA A 119 2.47 1.60 -6.24
C ALA A 119 2.83 3.08 -6.10
N GLY A 120 3.37 3.47 -4.94
CA GLY A 120 3.66 4.87 -4.63
C GLY A 120 4.77 5.46 -5.51
N PHE A 121 5.83 4.68 -5.79
CA PHE A 121 6.95 5.15 -6.60
C PHE A 121 6.69 5.09 -8.12
N LYS A 122 5.87 4.14 -8.60
CA LYS A 122 5.44 4.11 -10.01
C LYS A 122 4.32 5.13 -10.31
N HIS A 123 3.48 5.44 -9.33
CA HIS A 123 2.34 6.35 -9.50
C HIS A 123 2.32 7.50 -8.47
N PRO A 124 3.39 8.32 -8.42
CA PRO A 124 3.45 9.43 -7.47
C PRO A 124 2.38 10.51 -7.73
N ASP A 125 1.78 10.50 -8.91
CA ASP A 125 0.62 11.33 -9.27
C ASP A 125 -0.69 10.87 -8.61
N LYS A 126 -0.74 9.65 -8.07
CA LYS A 126 -1.91 9.06 -7.40
C LYS A 126 -1.79 9.08 -5.88
N PHE A 127 -0.60 8.86 -5.33
CA PHE A 127 -0.38 8.66 -3.90
C PHE A 127 0.52 9.75 -3.31
N GLY A 128 0.02 10.47 -2.30
CA GLY A 128 0.80 11.44 -1.52
C GLY A 128 1.39 10.85 -0.24
N TYR A 129 0.88 9.70 0.20
CA TYR A 129 1.28 9.02 1.43
C TYR A 129 1.54 7.55 1.14
N ILE A 130 2.73 7.08 1.49
CA ILE A 130 3.21 5.72 1.23
C ILE A 130 3.69 5.13 2.55
N GLY A 131 3.08 4.04 3.01
CA GLY A 131 3.43 3.34 4.23
C GLY A 131 3.87 1.90 3.95
N ALA A 132 5.08 1.53 4.36
CA ALA A 132 5.60 0.17 4.19
C ALA A 132 6.01 -0.42 5.55
N PHE A 133 5.20 -1.34 6.06
CA PHE A 133 5.43 -2.03 7.32
C PHE A 133 6.09 -3.38 7.06
N CYS A 134 7.32 -3.55 7.54
CA CYS A 134 8.13 -4.74 7.31
C CYS A 134 8.13 -5.17 5.83
N PRO A 135 8.39 -4.26 4.86
CA PRO A 135 8.26 -4.56 3.44
C PRO A 135 9.12 -5.75 3.04
N ALA A 136 8.53 -6.66 2.26
CA ALA A 136 9.20 -7.86 1.77
C ALA A 136 10.41 -7.52 0.87
N PRO A 137 11.37 -8.46 0.70
CA PRO A 137 12.46 -8.33 -0.26
C PRO A 137 11.96 -8.12 -1.69
N GLY A 138 12.79 -7.55 -2.56
CA GLY A 138 12.54 -7.42 -4.00
C GLY A 138 12.01 -6.05 -4.45
N VAL A 139 11.95 -5.04 -3.59
CA VAL A 139 11.80 -3.63 -4.05
C VAL A 139 13.06 -3.21 -4.80
N LEU A 140 14.22 -3.41 -4.19
CA LEU A 140 15.55 -3.32 -4.82
C LEU A 140 16.08 -4.72 -5.11
N PRO A 141 17.13 -4.86 -5.93
CA PRO A 141 17.74 -6.16 -6.23
C PRO A 141 18.07 -6.92 -4.94
N TYR A 142 17.67 -8.17 -4.86
CA TYR A 142 17.85 -9.01 -3.70
C TYR A 142 18.29 -10.43 -4.12
N SER A 143 19.44 -10.87 -3.60
CA SER A 143 20.04 -12.14 -4.03
C SER A 143 20.28 -12.14 -5.56
N ALA A 144 19.71 -13.07 -6.29
CA ALA A 144 19.76 -13.14 -7.78
C ALA A 144 18.58 -12.42 -8.46
N GLU A 145 17.64 -11.89 -7.70
CA GLU A 145 16.43 -11.24 -8.22
C GLU A 145 16.70 -9.78 -8.58
N LYS A 146 16.08 -9.32 -9.69
CA LYS A 146 16.30 -7.96 -10.21
C LYS A 146 15.66 -6.85 -9.38
N GLY A 147 14.68 -7.15 -8.55
CA GLY A 147 13.87 -6.15 -7.88
C GLY A 147 12.88 -5.41 -8.80
N ILE A 148 11.94 -4.69 -8.20
CA ILE A 148 10.99 -3.82 -8.90
C ILE A 148 11.70 -2.59 -9.46
N PHE A 149 12.66 -2.07 -8.70
CA PHE A 149 13.47 -0.89 -9.00
C PHE A 149 14.96 -1.23 -8.92
N THR A 150 15.78 -0.45 -9.57
CA THR A 150 17.20 -0.31 -9.25
C THR A 150 17.40 0.84 -8.25
N GLU A 151 18.59 0.98 -7.66
CA GLU A 151 18.87 2.13 -6.77
C GLU A 151 18.63 3.47 -7.49
N ASP A 152 19.00 3.58 -8.77
CA ASP A 152 18.82 4.81 -9.55
C ASP A 152 17.35 5.11 -9.89
N THR A 153 16.49 4.09 -9.96
CA THR A 153 15.08 4.24 -10.32
C THR A 153 14.15 4.28 -9.10
N PHE A 154 14.65 3.91 -7.91
CA PHE A 154 13.90 3.99 -6.66
C PHE A 154 13.93 5.42 -6.12
N THR A 155 13.38 6.34 -6.86
CA THR A 155 13.33 7.76 -6.50
C THR A 155 12.01 8.37 -6.98
N LEU A 156 11.60 9.45 -6.32
CA LEU A 156 10.45 10.23 -6.76
C LEU A 156 10.89 11.32 -7.72
N PRO A 157 10.10 11.65 -8.77
CA PRO A 157 10.32 12.86 -9.55
C PRO A 157 10.29 14.11 -8.67
N ASP A 158 11.13 15.12 -8.97
CA ASP A 158 11.29 16.31 -8.15
C ASP A 158 9.98 17.04 -7.83
N ALA A 159 9.02 17.04 -8.75
CA ALA A 159 7.70 17.62 -8.56
C ALA A 159 6.89 17.02 -7.40
N TYR A 160 7.26 15.83 -6.93
CA TYR A 160 6.54 15.10 -5.88
C TYR A 160 7.32 14.94 -4.58
N LYS A 161 8.64 15.17 -4.57
CA LYS A 161 9.51 14.92 -3.40
C LYS A 161 9.06 15.67 -2.15
N GLU A 162 8.80 16.97 -2.27
CA GLU A 162 8.46 17.80 -1.11
C GLU A 162 7.06 17.52 -0.53
N ASN A 163 6.18 16.91 -1.33
CA ASN A 163 4.78 16.68 -0.97
C ASN A 163 4.40 15.19 -0.91
N THR A 164 5.39 14.31 -0.76
CA THR A 164 5.18 12.88 -0.54
C THR A 164 5.73 12.48 0.82
N LEU A 165 4.90 11.86 1.64
CA LEU A 165 5.35 11.22 2.87
C LEU A 165 5.61 9.75 2.60
N VAL A 166 6.83 9.30 2.85
CA VAL A 166 7.21 7.88 2.78
C VAL A 166 7.60 7.42 4.18
N MET A 167 6.93 6.38 4.68
CA MET A 167 7.22 5.77 5.97
C MET A 167 7.58 4.31 5.76
N ILE A 168 8.79 3.92 6.21
CA ILE A 168 9.27 2.53 6.18
C ILE A 168 9.54 2.10 7.62
N VAL A 169 8.87 1.03 8.05
CA VAL A 169 8.96 0.51 9.42
C VAL A 169 9.37 -0.94 9.41
N LYS A 170 10.23 -1.35 10.33
CA LYS A 170 10.53 -2.77 10.59
C LYS A 170 10.65 -3.05 12.08
N GLY A 171 10.37 -4.28 12.47
CA GLY A 171 10.71 -4.77 13.81
C GLY A 171 12.23 -4.87 14.00
N LYS A 172 12.74 -4.47 15.18
CA LYS A 172 14.18 -4.53 15.49
C LYS A 172 14.78 -5.92 15.27
N ASN A 173 14.03 -6.96 15.63
CA ASN A 173 14.45 -8.35 15.57
C ASN A 173 13.77 -9.13 14.44
N ASP A 174 13.19 -8.42 13.45
CA ASP A 174 12.56 -9.07 12.31
C ASP A 174 13.61 -9.70 11.39
N THR A 175 13.64 -11.03 11.40
CA THR A 175 14.53 -11.85 10.58
C THR A 175 13.91 -12.25 9.24
N MET A 176 12.59 -12.13 9.10
CA MET A 176 11.85 -12.51 7.88
C MET A 176 12.20 -11.56 6.72
N VAL A 177 12.10 -10.26 6.95
CA VAL A 177 12.46 -9.26 5.94
C VAL A 177 13.93 -8.82 6.03
N GLY A 178 14.62 -9.21 7.11
CA GLY A 178 16.04 -8.94 7.32
C GLY A 178 16.35 -7.44 7.30
N ASN A 179 17.38 -7.08 6.53
CA ASN A 179 17.83 -5.69 6.40
C ASN A 179 17.22 -4.96 5.20
N ASN A 180 16.36 -5.59 4.42
CA ASN A 180 15.80 -4.97 3.20
C ASN A 180 15.12 -3.61 3.47
N PRO A 181 14.28 -3.44 4.52
CA PRO A 181 13.69 -2.13 4.79
C PRO A 181 14.71 -1.03 5.10
N ILE A 182 15.87 -1.39 5.68
CA ILE A 182 16.96 -0.46 5.94
C ILE A 182 17.65 -0.06 4.63
N LEU A 183 17.82 -1.00 3.72
CA LEU A 183 18.38 -0.72 2.38
C LEU A 183 17.46 0.20 1.58
N TYR A 184 16.15 -0.04 1.62
CA TYR A 184 15.17 0.84 0.96
C TYR A 184 15.21 2.27 1.51
N HIS A 185 15.28 2.42 2.84
CA HIS A 185 15.40 3.74 3.46
C HIS A 185 16.70 4.47 3.08
N LYS A 186 17.80 3.74 2.93
CA LYS A 186 19.10 4.34 2.55
C LYS A 186 19.19 4.75 1.10
N ALA A 187 18.39 4.13 0.23
CA ALA A 187 18.35 4.43 -1.20
C ALA A 187 17.51 5.68 -1.52
N LEU A 188 16.69 6.15 -0.57
CA LEU A 188 15.87 7.36 -0.66
C LEU A 188 16.59 8.58 -0.10
#